data_81b8da3b7b72b29570b062c7b0eab3fd
#
_entry.id   81b8da3b7b72b29570b062c7b0eab3fd
#
_cell.length_a   1.000
_cell.length_b   1.000
_cell.length_c   1.000
_cell.angle_alpha   90.00
_cell.angle_beta   90.00
_cell.angle_gamma   90.00
#
_symmetry.space_group_name_H-M   'P 1'
#
loop_
_entity.id
_entity.type
_entity.pdbx_description
1 polymer ?
#
loop_
_entity_poly.entity_id
_entity_poly.type
_entity_poly.pdbx_seq_one_letter_code
_entity_poly.pdbx_strand_id
1 'polypeptide(L)'
;MAIYAYNELYLEYAMQAMGTMMDYAVNYCHWEIDAFFQAFLDTGRYARQFECGDPDTVAGKSGVELYLCVTGASPKNLPEYIEFGCSPEYWVGWVLAFCQWHMNRTFRELAAAVPPSEMLLLYLTHHEMHPLHTVHAIKVRMKETPTHLERLRKQAGYSQAQLADLSTVSLRSIQMYEQRTHDISKAQFNVLNALAKVLHCSVYDLVGGI
;
A
#
# COMPACT_ATOMS: atom_id res chain seq x y z
N MET A 1 0.03 17.48 -13.67
CA MET A 1 0.63 17.60 -12.34
C MET A 1 0.52 16.24 -11.66
N ALA A 2 1.57 15.76 -11.01
CA ALA A 2 1.47 14.58 -10.15
C ALA A 2 0.57 14.93 -8.95
N ILE A 3 -0.36 14.05 -8.62
CA ILE A 3 -1.21 14.20 -7.43
C ILE A 3 -0.61 13.27 -6.38
N TYR A 4 0.08 13.84 -5.41
CA TYR A 4 0.61 13.12 -4.25
C TYR A 4 -0.49 12.80 -3.25
N ALA A 5 -0.25 11.81 -2.39
CA ALA A 5 -1.27 11.35 -1.44
C ALA A 5 -1.65 12.42 -0.41
N TYR A 6 -0.67 13.20 0.05
CA TYR A 6 -0.83 14.27 1.03
C TYR A 6 0.24 15.35 0.88
N ASN A 7 0.21 16.37 1.76
CA ASN A 7 1.15 17.49 1.72
C ASN A 7 2.60 17.02 1.95
N GLU A 8 3.52 17.45 1.08
CA GLU A 8 4.95 17.11 1.11
C GLU A 8 5.63 17.45 2.45
N LEU A 9 5.12 18.42 3.18
CA LEU A 9 5.64 18.80 4.51
C LEU A 9 5.65 17.64 5.52
N TYR A 10 4.77 16.65 5.34
CA TYR A 10 4.69 15.47 6.21
C TYR A 10 5.50 14.27 5.70
N LEU A 11 6.05 14.35 4.48
CA LEU A 11 6.68 13.20 3.84
C LEU A 11 7.86 12.66 4.63
N GLU A 12 8.79 13.53 5.04
CA GLU A 12 9.99 13.12 5.76
C GLU A 12 9.64 12.43 7.10
N TYR A 13 8.68 12.99 7.83
CA TYR A 13 8.20 12.39 9.09
C TYR A 13 7.57 11.01 8.84
N ALA A 14 6.76 10.88 7.80
CA ALA A 14 6.13 9.64 7.43
C ALA A 14 7.17 8.57 7.05
N MET A 15 8.19 8.94 6.28
CA MET A 15 9.27 8.05 5.88
C MET A 15 10.07 7.57 7.09
N GLN A 16 10.45 8.47 8.01
CA GLN A 16 11.17 8.15 9.23
C GLN A 16 10.32 7.26 10.17
N ALA A 17 9.07 7.62 10.39
CA ALA A 17 8.17 6.86 11.26
C ALA A 17 7.94 5.42 10.74
N MET A 18 7.72 5.25 9.43
CA MET A 18 7.55 3.94 8.82
C MET A 18 8.86 3.14 8.83
N GLY A 19 10.00 3.79 8.55
CA GLY A 19 11.32 3.17 8.64
C GLY A 19 11.61 2.64 10.04
N THR A 20 11.46 3.48 11.05
CA THR A 20 11.65 3.10 12.45
C THR A 20 10.68 1.99 12.87
N MET A 21 9.43 2.05 12.47
CA MET A 21 8.43 1.03 12.80
C MET A 21 8.81 -0.34 12.27
N MET A 22 9.23 -0.42 11.00
CA MET A 22 9.64 -1.68 10.37
C MET A 22 10.94 -2.23 10.98
N ASP A 23 11.93 -1.38 11.17
CA ASP A 23 13.20 -1.75 11.83
C ASP A 23 12.96 -2.30 13.24
N TYR A 24 12.18 -1.58 14.03
CA TYR A 24 11.87 -1.99 15.40
C TYR A 24 11.13 -3.32 15.47
N ALA A 25 10.16 -3.51 14.59
CA ALA A 25 9.39 -4.77 14.54
C ALA A 25 10.28 -5.96 14.22
N VAL A 26 11.16 -5.85 13.25
CA VAL A 26 11.97 -6.98 12.77
C VAL A 26 13.20 -7.18 13.63
N ASN A 27 14.02 -6.14 13.82
CA ASN A 27 15.33 -6.27 14.44
C ASN A 27 15.29 -6.28 15.97
N TYR A 28 14.30 -5.67 16.59
CA TYR A 28 14.15 -5.61 18.05
C TYR A 28 13.08 -6.53 18.60
N CYS A 29 11.96 -6.69 17.88
CA CYS A 29 10.83 -7.51 18.33
C CYS A 29 10.71 -8.84 17.57
N HIS A 30 11.63 -9.14 16.65
CA HIS A 30 11.78 -10.43 15.96
C HIS A 30 10.55 -10.87 15.16
N TRP A 31 9.82 -9.89 14.60
CA TRP A 31 8.75 -10.20 13.65
C TRP A 31 9.35 -10.60 12.30
N GLU A 32 8.65 -11.48 11.61
CA GLU A 32 8.86 -11.67 10.18
C GLU A 32 8.29 -10.45 9.45
N ILE A 33 9.02 -9.92 8.46
CA ILE A 33 8.74 -8.59 7.87
C ILE A 33 7.38 -8.50 7.20
N ASP A 34 6.98 -9.52 6.42
CA ASP A 34 5.68 -9.53 5.74
C ASP A 34 4.54 -9.76 6.73
N ALA A 35 4.77 -10.59 7.76
CA ALA A 35 3.77 -10.82 8.80
C ALA A 35 3.49 -9.54 9.61
N PHE A 36 4.53 -8.79 9.97
CA PHE A 36 4.35 -7.51 10.65
C PHE A 36 3.64 -6.49 9.76
N PHE A 37 4.07 -6.39 8.50
CA PHE A 37 3.44 -5.44 7.58
C PHE A 37 1.96 -5.80 7.33
N GLN A 38 1.63 -7.08 7.26
CA GLN A 38 0.25 -7.53 7.19
C GLN A 38 -0.53 -7.13 8.45
N ALA A 39 0.04 -7.29 9.65
CA ALA A 39 -0.57 -6.82 10.89
C ALA A 39 -0.84 -5.30 10.87
N PHE A 40 0.10 -4.50 10.35
CA PHE A 40 -0.12 -3.06 10.14
C PHE A 40 -1.31 -2.80 9.20
N LEU A 41 -1.38 -3.49 8.06
CA LEU A 41 -2.49 -3.37 7.11
C LEU A 41 -3.85 -3.75 7.74
N ASP A 42 -3.84 -4.77 8.60
CA ASP A 42 -5.05 -5.30 9.24
C ASP A 42 -5.57 -4.42 10.38
N THR A 43 -4.78 -3.47 10.87
CA THR A 43 -5.29 -2.42 11.75
C THR A 43 -6.41 -1.62 11.07
N GLY A 44 -6.40 -1.54 9.74
CA GLY A 44 -7.32 -0.75 8.93
C GLY A 44 -7.23 0.75 9.22
N ARG A 45 -7.32 1.13 10.51
CA ARG A 45 -7.31 2.51 10.95
C ARG A 45 -5.94 3.18 10.73
N TYR A 46 -4.87 2.60 11.27
CA TYR A 46 -3.54 3.25 11.22
C TYR A 46 -2.95 3.26 9.82
N ALA A 47 -3.13 2.18 9.05
CA ALA A 47 -2.74 2.14 7.65
C ALA A 47 -3.43 3.27 6.85
N ARG A 48 -4.75 3.44 7.03
CA ARG A 48 -5.53 4.48 6.35
C ARG A 48 -5.16 5.90 6.79
N GLN A 49 -4.98 6.12 8.11
CA GLN A 49 -4.53 7.42 8.62
C GLN A 49 -3.16 7.78 8.05
N PHE A 50 -2.27 6.81 7.95
CA PHE A 50 -0.95 7.01 7.35
C PHE A 50 -1.07 7.34 5.85
N GLU A 51 -1.88 6.59 5.09
CA GLU A 51 -2.08 6.77 3.66
C GLU A 51 -2.68 8.14 3.29
N CYS A 52 -3.51 8.71 4.14
CA CYS A 52 -4.07 10.05 3.93
C CYS A 52 -3.23 11.17 4.55
N GLY A 53 -2.10 10.86 5.18
CA GLY A 53 -1.20 11.85 5.78
C GLY A 53 -1.80 12.53 7.01
N ASP A 54 -2.54 11.78 7.84
CA ASP A 54 -3.05 12.28 9.11
C ASP A 54 -1.90 12.76 10.01
N PRO A 55 -1.84 14.06 10.36
CA PRO A 55 -0.71 14.64 11.08
C PRO A 55 -0.39 13.95 12.40
N ASP A 56 -1.44 13.54 13.14
CA ASP A 56 -1.28 12.87 14.43
C ASP A 56 -0.67 11.46 14.29
N THR A 57 -0.75 10.89 13.09
CA THR A 57 -0.19 9.57 12.79
C THR A 57 1.19 9.68 12.15
N VAL A 58 1.35 10.47 11.09
CA VAL A 58 2.60 10.51 10.31
C VAL A 58 3.68 11.38 10.93
N ALA A 59 3.31 12.41 11.72
CA ALA A 59 4.24 13.33 12.37
C ALA A 59 4.09 13.36 13.90
N GLY A 60 2.95 12.94 14.43
CA GLY A 60 2.66 12.94 15.86
C GLY A 60 3.06 11.66 16.59
N LYS A 61 3.45 10.58 15.85
CA LYS A 61 3.89 9.31 16.44
C LYS A 61 5.27 8.92 15.94
N SER A 62 6.12 8.46 16.87
CA SER A 62 7.34 7.75 16.53
C SER A 62 7.03 6.38 15.92
N GLY A 63 8.02 5.78 15.22
CA GLY A 63 7.85 4.42 14.70
C GLY A 63 7.61 3.37 15.79
N VAL A 64 8.18 3.54 16.97
CA VAL A 64 7.94 2.65 18.12
C VAL A 64 6.50 2.80 18.63
N GLU A 65 5.97 4.02 18.71
CA GLU A 65 4.57 4.23 19.09
C GLU A 65 3.61 3.65 18.04
N LEU A 66 3.94 3.74 16.76
CA LEU A 66 3.17 3.08 15.70
C LEU A 66 3.20 1.55 15.86
N TYR A 67 4.36 0.97 16.18
CA TYR A 67 4.47 -0.46 16.49
C TYR A 67 3.54 -0.87 17.63
N LEU A 68 3.49 -0.08 18.72
CA LEU A 68 2.58 -0.31 19.84
C LEU A 68 1.10 -0.23 19.40
N CYS A 69 0.78 0.72 18.54
CA CYS A 69 -0.58 0.86 17.99
C CYS A 69 -0.98 -0.34 17.12
N VAL A 70 -0.03 -0.91 16.38
CA VAL A 70 -0.26 -2.09 15.53
C VAL A 70 -0.44 -3.36 16.36
N THR A 71 0.44 -3.57 17.33
CA THR A 71 0.52 -4.84 18.06
C THR A 71 -0.33 -4.86 19.34
N GLY A 72 -0.69 -3.71 19.88
CA GLY A 72 -1.31 -3.60 21.21
C GLY A 72 -0.38 -4.00 22.35
N ALA A 73 0.94 -4.11 22.10
CA ALA A 73 1.92 -4.51 23.09
C ALA A 73 2.04 -3.48 24.22
N SER A 74 2.42 -3.95 25.42
CA SER A 74 2.66 -3.07 26.56
C SER A 74 4.09 -2.47 26.50
N PRO A 75 4.26 -1.16 26.67
CA PRO A 75 5.59 -0.52 26.63
C PRO A 75 6.58 -1.06 27.65
N LYS A 76 6.09 -1.64 28.76
CA LYS A 76 6.93 -2.03 29.92
C LYS A 76 7.93 -3.15 29.65
N ASN A 77 7.72 -3.96 28.62
CA ASN A 77 8.52 -5.17 28.33
C ASN A 77 9.18 -5.12 26.95
N LEU A 78 9.28 -3.95 26.35
CA LEU A 78 9.84 -3.81 25.02
C LEU A 78 11.33 -3.40 25.09
N PRO A 79 12.14 -3.87 24.13
CA PRO A 79 13.53 -3.45 24.04
C PRO A 79 13.62 -1.95 23.76
N GLU A 80 14.65 -1.30 24.31
CA GLU A 80 14.95 0.09 24.02
C GLU A 80 15.42 0.21 22.57
N TYR A 81 14.82 1.13 21.82
CA TYR A 81 15.19 1.40 20.44
C TYR A 81 16.40 2.35 20.40
N ILE A 82 17.47 1.89 19.77
CA ILE A 82 18.64 2.71 19.49
C ILE A 82 18.67 3.02 18.01
N GLU A 83 18.44 4.28 17.67
CA GLU A 83 18.32 4.71 16.30
C GLU A 83 19.67 4.69 15.57
N PHE A 84 19.86 3.74 14.67
CA PHE A 84 20.98 3.71 13.74
C PHE A 84 20.61 4.10 12.32
N GLY A 85 19.33 4.03 11.96
CA GLY A 85 18.76 4.50 10.69
C GLY A 85 19.29 3.84 9.42
N CYS A 86 19.99 2.71 9.53
CA CYS A 86 20.74 2.13 8.42
C CYS A 86 20.42 0.66 8.11
N SER A 87 19.43 0.05 8.79
CA SER A 87 19.08 -1.34 8.48
C SER A 87 18.35 -1.46 7.15
N PRO A 88 18.44 -2.60 6.46
CA PRO A 88 17.62 -2.87 5.29
C PRO A 88 16.12 -2.75 5.57
N GLU A 89 15.66 -3.16 6.74
CA GLU A 89 14.27 -3.11 7.18
C GLU A 89 13.81 -1.67 7.41
N TYR A 90 14.67 -0.82 7.98
CA TYR A 90 14.42 0.62 8.06
C TYR A 90 14.22 1.21 6.65
N TRP A 91 15.15 0.90 5.73
CA TRP A 91 15.04 1.39 4.35
C TRP A 91 13.76 0.92 3.65
N VAL A 92 13.34 -0.32 3.86
CA VAL A 92 12.07 -0.83 3.30
C VAL A 92 10.90 0.02 3.79
N GLY A 93 10.78 0.26 5.08
CA GLY A 93 9.72 1.11 5.62
C GLY A 93 9.79 2.54 5.06
N TRP A 94 10.98 3.13 5.08
CA TRP A 94 11.25 4.47 4.60
C TRP A 94 10.85 4.64 3.12
N VAL A 95 11.25 3.73 2.25
CA VAL A 95 10.94 3.81 0.82
C VAL A 95 9.49 3.44 0.50
N LEU A 96 8.85 2.56 1.29
CA LEU A 96 7.42 2.26 1.17
C LEU A 96 6.56 3.51 1.40
N ALA A 97 6.87 4.31 2.44
CA ALA A 97 6.16 5.56 2.69
C ALA A 97 6.33 6.54 1.53
N PHE A 98 7.54 6.66 0.97
CA PHE A 98 7.77 7.47 -0.23
C PHE A 98 6.96 6.98 -1.43
N CYS A 99 6.99 5.68 -1.70
CA CYS A 99 6.26 5.09 -2.81
C CYS A 99 4.75 5.29 -2.67
N GLN A 100 4.21 5.10 -1.48
CA GLN A 100 2.81 5.35 -1.15
C GLN A 100 2.42 6.79 -1.46
N TRP A 101 3.18 7.75 -0.91
CA TRP A 101 2.95 9.18 -1.12
C TRP A 101 3.05 9.58 -2.59
N HIS A 102 4.15 9.19 -3.26
CA HIS A 102 4.43 9.58 -4.64
C HIS A 102 3.46 8.99 -5.66
N MET A 103 3.04 7.75 -5.43
CA MET A 103 2.15 7.04 -6.34
C MET A 103 0.67 7.26 -6.02
N ASN A 104 0.36 7.82 -4.85
CA ASN A 104 -1.00 7.96 -4.32
C ASN A 104 -1.76 6.62 -4.40
N ARG A 105 -1.15 5.57 -3.84
CA ARG A 105 -1.65 4.20 -3.79
C ARG A 105 -1.73 3.73 -2.36
N THR A 106 -2.58 2.74 -2.11
CA THR A 106 -2.65 2.12 -0.79
C THR A 106 -1.42 1.23 -0.54
N PHE A 107 -1.03 1.06 0.71
CA PHE A 107 0.02 0.11 1.08
C PHE A 107 -0.32 -1.32 0.66
N ARG A 108 -1.59 -1.68 0.69
CA ARG A 108 -2.07 -2.99 0.22
C ARG A 108 -1.81 -3.21 -1.26
N GLU A 109 -2.04 -2.19 -2.11
CA GLU A 109 -1.72 -2.26 -3.54
C GLU A 109 -0.21 -2.38 -3.79
N LEU A 110 0.59 -1.67 -3.02
CA LEU A 110 2.06 -1.72 -3.12
C LEU A 110 2.59 -3.10 -2.71
N ALA A 111 2.15 -3.63 -1.57
CA ALA A 111 2.56 -4.94 -1.08
C ALA A 111 2.09 -6.09 -1.98
N ALA A 112 0.92 -5.96 -2.61
CA ALA A 112 0.46 -6.94 -3.60
C ALA A 112 1.33 -6.99 -4.86
N ALA A 113 2.00 -5.89 -5.22
CA ALA A 113 2.91 -5.82 -6.34
C ALA A 113 4.34 -6.24 -5.96
N VAL A 114 4.82 -5.76 -4.82
CA VAL A 114 6.15 -6.05 -4.27
C VAL A 114 6.02 -6.13 -2.74
N PRO A 115 5.97 -7.33 -2.16
CA PRO A 115 5.95 -7.51 -0.71
C PRO A 115 7.19 -6.91 -0.04
N PRO A 116 7.15 -6.51 1.25
CA PRO A 116 8.31 -6.02 1.97
C PRO A 116 9.53 -6.94 1.91
N SER A 117 9.34 -8.25 1.97
CA SER A 117 10.42 -9.23 1.82
C SER A 117 11.11 -9.18 0.44
N GLU A 118 10.37 -8.94 -0.64
CA GLU A 118 10.96 -8.72 -1.96
C GLU A 118 11.64 -7.35 -2.06
N MET A 119 11.14 -6.34 -1.34
CA MET A 119 11.79 -5.02 -1.27
C MET A 119 13.16 -5.08 -0.60
N LEU A 120 13.37 -5.99 0.36
CA LEU A 120 14.69 -6.23 0.94
C LEU A 120 15.74 -6.61 -0.13
N LEU A 121 15.33 -7.33 -1.17
CA LEU A 121 16.24 -7.66 -2.28
C LEU A 121 16.62 -6.43 -3.11
N LEU A 122 15.72 -5.45 -3.21
CA LEU A 122 16.00 -4.18 -3.88
C LEU A 122 16.97 -3.30 -3.07
N TYR A 123 17.06 -3.48 -1.75
CA TYR A 123 17.98 -2.72 -0.90
C TYR A 123 19.41 -2.73 -1.45
N LEU A 124 19.91 -3.89 -1.85
CA LEU A 124 21.28 -4.05 -2.34
C LEU A 124 21.64 -3.14 -3.52
N THR A 125 20.64 -2.74 -4.30
CA THR A 125 20.84 -1.94 -5.53
C THR A 125 20.22 -0.56 -5.47
N HIS A 126 19.25 -0.32 -4.57
CA HIS A 126 18.45 0.90 -4.57
C HIS A 126 18.69 1.81 -3.36
N HIS A 127 19.33 1.33 -2.28
CA HIS A 127 19.45 2.11 -1.03
C HIS A 127 20.27 3.40 -1.19
N GLU A 128 21.23 3.42 -2.10
CA GLU A 128 22.02 4.62 -2.43
C GLU A 128 21.40 5.47 -3.56
N MET A 129 20.33 4.98 -4.19
CA MET A 129 19.68 5.67 -5.29
C MET A 129 18.55 6.56 -4.78
N HIS A 130 18.17 7.54 -5.59
CA HIS A 130 16.97 8.32 -5.32
C HIS A 130 15.72 7.41 -5.28
N PRO A 131 14.79 7.56 -4.31
CA PRO A 131 13.62 6.69 -4.14
C PRO A 131 12.73 6.51 -5.38
N LEU A 132 12.79 7.43 -6.33
CA LEU A 132 12.10 7.31 -7.63
C LEU A 132 12.50 6.06 -8.43
N HIS A 133 13.71 5.51 -8.22
CA HIS A 133 14.10 4.24 -8.86
C HIS A 133 13.25 3.09 -8.35
N THR A 134 12.99 3.04 -7.04
CA THR A 134 12.10 2.05 -6.44
C THR A 134 10.65 2.25 -6.90
N VAL A 135 10.17 3.50 -6.99
CA VAL A 135 8.86 3.80 -7.57
C VAL A 135 8.75 3.23 -9.00
N HIS A 136 9.81 3.38 -9.81
CA HIS A 136 9.80 2.83 -11.17
C HIS A 136 9.72 1.31 -11.17
N ALA A 137 10.52 0.64 -10.35
CA ALA A 137 10.51 -0.82 -10.20
C ALA A 137 9.13 -1.35 -9.78
N ILE A 138 8.50 -0.71 -8.78
CA ILE A 138 7.14 -1.05 -8.34
C ILE A 138 6.12 -0.82 -9.46
N LYS A 139 6.20 0.29 -10.19
CA LYS A 139 5.29 0.58 -11.32
C LYS A 139 5.37 -0.48 -12.42
N VAL A 140 6.56 -0.99 -12.71
CA VAL A 140 6.73 -2.09 -13.67
C VAL A 140 6.01 -3.35 -13.17
N ARG A 141 6.27 -3.75 -11.92
CA ARG A 141 5.60 -4.89 -11.29
C ARG A 141 4.08 -4.74 -11.22
N MET A 142 3.60 -3.56 -10.87
CA MET A 142 2.16 -3.28 -10.82
C MET A 142 1.48 -3.42 -12.19
N LYS A 143 2.17 -3.14 -13.30
CA LYS A 143 1.63 -3.36 -14.65
C LYS A 143 1.50 -4.85 -14.98
N GLU A 144 2.40 -5.66 -14.46
CA GLU A 144 2.42 -7.12 -14.64
C GLU A 144 1.39 -7.82 -13.74
N THR A 145 1.02 -7.20 -12.62
CA THR A 145 0.05 -7.75 -11.66
C THR A 145 -1.37 -7.35 -12.08
N PRO A 146 -2.30 -8.28 -12.28
CA PRO A 146 -3.68 -7.97 -12.65
C PRO A 146 -4.37 -7.18 -11.52
N THR A 147 -5.24 -6.23 -11.91
CA THR A 147 -6.08 -5.51 -10.95
C THR A 147 -7.11 -6.46 -10.31
N HIS A 148 -7.71 -6.05 -9.18
CA HIS A 148 -8.81 -6.82 -8.57
C HIS A 148 -9.97 -7.00 -9.55
N LEU A 149 -10.34 -5.96 -10.27
CA LEU A 149 -11.37 -6.02 -11.32
C LEU A 149 -11.00 -7.04 -12.40
N GLU A 150 -9.78 -6.98 -12.93
CA GLU A 150 -9.30 -7.90 -13.97
C GLU A 150 -9.30 -9.35 -13.48
N ARG A 151 -8.84 -9.58 -12.24
CA ARG A 151 -8.82 -10.91 -11.62
C ARG A 151 -10.22 -11.48 -11.48
N LEU A 152 -11.15 -10.71 -10.89
CA LEU A 152 -12.54 -11.12 -10.69
C LEU A 152 -13.24 -11.37 -12.02
N ARG A 153 -13.02 -10.51 -13.02
CA ARG A 153 -13.56 -10.71 -14.39
C ARG A 153 -13.06 -12.00 -15.02
N LYS A 154 -11.76 -12.27 -14.94
CA LYS A 154 -11.15 -13.49 -15.47
C LYS A 154 -11.65 -14.73 -14.74
N GLN A 155 -11.81 -14.68 -13.43
CA GLN A 155 -12.39 -15.76 -12.62
C GLN A 155 -13.85 -16.05 -13.00
N ALA A 156 -14.62 -15.01 -13.31
CA ALA A 156 -16.00 -15.15 -13.81
C ALA A 156 -16.08 -15.57 -15.29
N GLY A 157 -14.94 -15.69 -15.99
CA GLY A 157 -14.88 -16.12 -17.38
C GLY A 157 -15.29 -15.04 -18.41
N TYR A 158 -15.41 -13.77 -18.02
CA TYR A 158 -15.83 -12.70 -18.92
C TYR A 158 -14.67 -12.02 -19.64
N SER A 159 -14.86 -11.69 -20.93
CA SER A 159 -14.07 -10.68 -21.61
C SER A 159 -14.43 -9.28 -21.10
N GLN A 160 -13.58 -8.29 -21.38
CA GLN A 160 -13.88 -6.89 -21.05
C GLN A 160 -15.19 -6.40 -21.73
N ALA A 161 -15.42 -6.81 -22.97
CA ALA A 161 -16.62 -6.46 -23.71
C ALA A 161 -17.88 -7.10 -23.08
N GLN A 162 -17.83 -8.38 -22.73
CA GLN A 162 -18.94 -9.05 -22.06
C GLN A 162 -19.26 -8.44 -20.70
N LEU A 163 -18.22 -8.07 -19.91
CA LEU A 163 -18.44 -7.38 -18.65
C LEU A 163 -19.09 -6.01 -18.87
N ALA A 164 -18.68 -5.28 -19.91
CA ALA A 164 -19.26 -3.99 -20.27
C ALA A 164 -20.75 -4.13 -20.61
N ASP A 165 -21.10 -5.09 -21.45
CA ASP A 165 -22.49 -5.34 -21.86
C ASP A 165 -23.38 -5.73 -20.68
N LEU A 166 -22.90 -6.65 -19.83
CA LEU A 166 -23.65 -7.15 -18.67
C LEU A 166 -23.81 -6.11 -17.55
N SER A 167 -22.76 -5.30 -17.31
CA SER A 167 -22.77 -4.30 -16.25
C SER A 167 -23.33 -2.94 -16.69
N THR A 168 -23.53 -2.72 -17.99
CA THR A 168 -23.85 -1.40 -18.57
C THR A 168 -22.81 -0.32 -18.32
N VAL A 169 -21.60 -0.72 -17.90
CA VAL A 169 -20.44 0.16 -17.75
C VAL A 169 -19.66 0.19 -19.06
N SER A 170 -19.26 1.38 -19.51
CA SER A 170 -18.57 1.48 -20.80
C SER A 170 -17.31 0.62 -20.87
N LEU A 171 -17.08 -0.05 -22.00
CA LEU A 171 -15.86 -0.82 -22.25
C LEU A 171 -14.59 0.01 -21.98
N ARG A 172 -14.60 1.28 -22.37
CA ARG A 172 -13.50 2.21 -22.12
C ARG A 172 -13.24 2.40 -20.62
N SER A 173 -14.28 2.53 -19.81
CA SER A 173 -14.13 2.67 -18.35
C SER A 173 -13.51 1.42 -17.74
N ILE A 174 -13.95 0.22 -18.14
CA ILE A 174 -13.39 -1.05 -17.68
C ILE A 174 -11.89 -1.14 -18.05
N GLN A 175 -11.56 -0.82 -19.30
CA GLN A 175 -10.17 -0.80 -19.76
C GLN A 175 -9.31 0.17 -18.94
N MET A 176 -9.81 1.38 -18.66
CA MET A 176 -9.10 2.39 -17.88
C MET A 176 -8.89 1.95 -16.43
N TYR A 177 -9.85 1.26 -15.82
CA TYR A 177 -9.70 0.69 -14.47
C TYR A 177 -8.69 -0.48 -14.46
N GLU A 178 -8.76 -1.40 -15.43
CA GLU A 178 -7.82 -2.52 -15.51
C GLU A 178 -6.40 -2.08 -15.85
N GLN A 179 -6.25 -1.03 -16.65
CA GLN A 179 -4.95 -0.41 -16.96
C GLN A 179 -4.43 0.53 -15.86
N ARG A 180 -5.15 0.69 -14.76
CA ARG A 180 -4.84 1.63 -13.66
C ARG A 180 -4.64 3.09 -14.11
N THR A 181 -5.17 3.47 -15.27
CA THR A 181 -5.19 4.88 -15.72
C THR A 181 -6.24 5.69 -14.97
N HIS A 182 -7.29 5.00 -14.49
CA HIS A 182 -8.27 5.53 -13.55
C HIS A 182 -8.34 4.63 -12.32
N ASP A 183 -8.41 5.28 -11.16
CA ASP A 183 -8.57 4.61 -9.88
C ASP A 183 -10.01 4.17 -9.68
N ILE A 184 -10.25 2.85 -9.63
CA ILE A 184 -11.58 2.29 -9.44
C ILE A 184 -12.19 2.67 -8.09
N SER A 185 -11.38 2.91 -7.04
CA SER A 185 -11.89 3.30 -5.72
C SER A 185 -12.59 4.67 -5.74
N LYS A 186 -12.28 5.49 -6.74
CA LYS A 186 -12.89 6.83 -6.97
C LYS A 186 -14.05 6.79 -7.96
N ALA A 187 -14.44 5.60 -8.42
CA ALA A 187 -15.59 5.46 -9.31
C ALA A 187 -16.89 5.76 -8.57
N GLN A 188 -17.90 6.21 -9.32
CA GLN A 188 -19.23 6.43 -8.75
C GLN A 188 -19.79 5.12 -8.19
N PHE A 189 -20.51 5.19 -7.08
CA PHE A 189 -21.08 4.03 -6.41
C PHE A 189 -21.96 3.16 -7.32
N ASN A 190 -22.73 3.77 -8.22
CA ASN A 190 -23.55 3.05 -9.20
C ASN A 190 -22.71 2.17 -10.14
N VAL A 191 -21.52 2.65 -10.56
CA VAL A 191 -20.58 1.90 -11.40
C VAL A 191 -20.00 0.71 -10.62
N LEU A 192 -19.54 0.95 -9.39
CA LEU A 192 -19.01 -0.09 -8.51
C LEU A 192 -20.06 -1.17 -8.25
N ASN A 193 -21.28 -0.77 -7.91
CA ASN A 193 -22.38 -1.70 -7.62
C ASN A 193 -22.81 -2.50 -8.87
N ALA A 194 -22.78 -1.89 -10.06
CA ALA A 194 -23.08 -2.58 -11.30
C ALA A 194 -22.05 -3.68 -11.62
N LEU A 195 -20.76 -3.37 -11.48
CA LEU A 195 -19.68 -4.35 -11.66
C LEU A 195 -19.73 -5.46 -10.60
N ALA A 196 -19.92 -5.10 -9.33
CA ALA A 196 -19.99 -6.05 -8.22
C ALA A 196 -21.14 -7.07 -8.39
N LYS A 197 -22.32 -6.61 -8.86
CA LYS A 197 -23.46 -7.48 -9.14
C LYS A 197 -23.17 -8.51 -10.23
N VAL A 198 -22.56 -8.10 -11.34
CA VAL A 198 -22.23 -9.00 -12.46
C VAL A 198 -21.14 -10.00 -12.08
N LEU A 199 -20.17 -9.55 -11.26
CA LEU A 199 -19.05 -10.38 -10.82
C LEU A 199 -19.36 -11.20 -9.57
N HIS A 200 -20.58 -11.10 -9.02
CA HIS A 200 -21.02 -11.79 -7.80
C HIS A 200 -20.05 -11.59 -6.61
N CYS A 201 -19.55 -10.36 -6.45
CA CYS A 201 -18.62 -9.99 -5.39
C CYS A 201 -19.12 -8.76 -4.63
N SER A 202 -18.47 -8.42 -3.52
CA SER A 202 -18.73 -7.14 -2.85
C SER A 202 -18.02 -5.98 -3.56
N VAL A 203 -18.49 -4.75 -3.33
CA VAL A 203 -17.74 -3.55 -3.77
C VAL A 203 -16.36 -3.51 -3.12
N TYR A 204 -16.23 -4.05 -1.91
CA TYR A 204 -14.96 -4.18 -1.19
C TYR A 204 -13.94 -5.03 -1.95
N ASP A 205 -14.37 -6.16 -2.53
CA ASP A 205 -13.51 -7.04 -3.31
C ASP A 205 -13.01 -6.37 -4.60
N LEU A 206 -13.84 -5.51 -5.20
CA LEU A 206 -13.46 -4.75 -6.40
C LEU A 206 -12.37 -3.72 -6.14
N VAL A 207 -12.44 -3.02 -5.01
CA VAL A 207 -11.49 -1.95 -4.66
C VAL A 207 -10.28 -2.44 -3.87
N GLY A 208 -10.20 -3.75 -3.61
CA GLY A 208 -9.04 -4.36 -2.95
C GLY A 208 -9.05 -4.30 -1.42
N GLY A 209 -10.23 -4.20 -0.81
CA GLY A 209 -10.39 -4.09 0.63
C GLY A 209 -9.76 -2.79 1.16
N ILE A 210 -10.59 -1.79 1.42
CA ILE A 210 -10.15 -0.55 2.07
C ILE A 210 -9.89 -0.82 3.54
#